data_4ef2c796de2d30194c1e63570923d923
#
_entry.id   4ef2c796de2d30194c1e63570923d923
#
_cell.length_a   1.000
_cell.length_b   1.000
_cell.length_c   1.000
_cell.angle_alpha   90.00
_cell.angle_beta   90.00
_cell.angle_gamma   90.00
#
_symmetry.space_group_name_H-M   'P 1'
#
loop_
_entity.id
_entity.type
_entity.pdbx_description
1 polymer ?
#
loop_
_entity_poly.entity_id
_entity_poly.type
_entity_poly.pdbx_seq_one_letter_code
_entity_poly.pdbx_strand_id
1 'polypeptide(L)'
;VDMCVTSPPYYNLRDYKNSGQIGAENTVKDFVENLCKVFDEIHRILKPTGSCWVNIGDTYDKKRLLQVPSRFEIAMCDRGWHLRNEIIWSKPNPQPISSKDRFWGNHEKFFWFVKDVKKYYFNRDAILVPQAEISIRRMFSKNNMEKRKDFNASDKEGFAISSNSQDKHYARMREEMGIDKEFNYEELIKSGKCPTRPEFDTWNVPSVTYKGAHFAVYPPELIEKPILSCCPEQGIVIDPFMGSG
;
A
#
# COMPACT_ATOMS: atom_id res chain seq x y z
N VAL A 1 18.75 -9.34 -7.81
CA VAL A 1 17.96 -8.92 -6.67
C VAL A 1 16.49 -9.10 -7.03
N ASP A 2 15.68 -9.63 -6.11
CA ASP A 2 14.25 -9.92 -6.34
C ASP A 2 13.36 -8.76 -5.91
N MET A 3 13.76 -8.02 -4.88
CA MET A 3 12.96 -6.92 -4.35
C MET A 3 13.86 -5.83 -3.76
N CYS A 4 13.43 -4.58 -3.90
CA CYS A 4 13.88 -3.46 -3.10
C CYS A 4 12.74 -2.99 -2.20
N VAL A 5 13.00 -2.77 -0.91
CA VAL A 5 12.08 -2.09 -0.01
C VAL A 5 12.88 -1.11 0.85
N THR A 6 12.46 0.15 0.88
CA THR A 6 13.27 1.19 1.51
C THR A 6 12.47 2.43 1.87
N SER A 7 13.03 3.24 2.79
CA SER A 7 12.62 4.61 3.08
C SER A 7 13.83 5.51 2.96
N PRO A 8 13.96 6.27 1.86
CA PRO A 8 15.08 7.18 1.65
C PRO A 8 15.06 8.35 2.63
N PRO A 9 16.16 9.11 2.76
CA PRO A 9 16.15 10.39 3.47
C PRO A 9 15.05 11.31 2.92
N TYR A 10 14.33 12.00 3.82
CA TYR A 10 13.29 12.95 3.41
C TYR A 10 13.89 14.33 3.16
N TYR A 11 13.30 15.04 2.21
CA TYR A 11 13.76 16.38 1.83
C TYR A 11 13.73 17.36 3.00
N ASN A 12 14.88 17.96 3.28
CA ASN A 12 15.08 19.02 4.29
C ASN A 12 14.56 18.66 5.69
N LEU A 13 14.51 17.36 6.03
CA LEU A 13 14.03 16.92 7.32
C LEU A 13 15.18 16.67 8.32
N ARG A 14 16.33 16.20 7.85
CA ARG A 14 17.45 15.82 8.71
C ARG A 14 18.80 16.20 8.13
N ASP A 15 19.69 16.66 9.01
CA ASP A 15 21.10 16.84 8.73
C ASP A 15 21.87 15.65 9.31
N TYR A 16 22.42 14.81 8.42
CA TYR A 16 23.28 13.69 8.77
C TYR A 16 24.75 14.09 8.92
N LYS A 17 25.06 15.41 8.83
CA LYS A 17 26.41 16.00 8.97
C LYS A 17 27.41 15.42 7.97
N ASN A 18 26.95 15.03 6.80
CA ASN A 18 27.79 14.52 5.72
C ASN A 18 27.66 15.40 4.48
N SER A 19 28.79 15.87 3.95
CA SER A 19 28.81 16.64 2.71
C SER A 19 28.32 15.76 1.55
N GLY A 20 27.30 16.23 0.80
CA GLY A 20 26.72 15.48 -0.30
C GLY A 20 25.62 14.48 0.09
N GLN A 21 25.11 14.57 1.32
CA GLN A 21 23.95 13.77 1.72
C GLN A 21 22.73 14.06 0.83
N ILE A 22 21.95 13.01 0.51
CA ILE A 22 20.63 13.16 -0.08
C ILE A 22 19.66 13.67 0.98
N GLY A 23 18.82 14.66 0.62
CA GLY A 23 17.86 15.31 1.52
C GLY A 23 18.25 16.71 1.95
N ALA A 24 19.47 17.19 1.60
CA ALA A 24 19.94 18.55 1.90
C ALA A 24 20.10 19.45 0.65
N GLU A 25 19.52 19.05 -0.45
CA GLU A 25 19.56 19.80 -1.71
C GLU A 25 18.84 21.16 -1.59
N ASN A 26 19.29 22.14 -2.37
CA ASN A 26 18.71 23.49 -2.36
C ASN A 26 17.26 23.53 -2.91
N THR A 27 16.90 22.58 -3.77
CA THR A 27 15.56 22.52 -4.36
C THR A 27 14.98 21.11 -4.31
N VAL A 28 13.66 21.01 -4.24
CA VAL A 28 12.94 19.70 -4.35
C VAL A 28 13.26 19.00 -5.65
N LYS A 29 13.47 19.75 -6.73
CA LYS A 29 13.82 19.19 -8.04
C LYS A 29 15.17 18.46 -7.99
N ASP A 30 16.19 19.09 -7.42
CA ASP A 30 17.52 18.50 -7.30
C ASP A 30 17.50 17.27 -6.37
N PHE A 31 16.73 17.35 -5.28
CA PHE A 31 16.51 16.22 -4.39
C PHE A 31 15.91 15.02 -5.13
N VAL A 32 14.80 15.23 -5.84
CA VAL A 32 14.12 14.15 -6.60
C VAL A 32 15.06 13.58 -7.66
N GLU A 33 15.81 14.43 -8.36
CA GLU A 33 16.78 14.01 -9.37
C GLU A 33 17.90 13.14 -8.77
N ASN A 34 18.47 13.55 -7.65
CA ASN A 34 19.53 12.80 -6.95
C ASN A 34 18.99 11.49 -6.38
N LEU A 35 17.79 11.51 -5.82
CA LEU A 35 17.16 10.31 -5.30
C LEU A 35 16.89 9.29 -6.42
N CYS A 36 16.38 9.74 -7.56
CA CYS A 36 16.10 8.88 -8.71
C CYS A 36 17.35 8.21 -9.26
N LYS A 37 18.54 8.83 -9.21
CA LYS A 37 19.79 8.18 -9.60
C LYS A 37 20.08 6.90 -8.82
N VAL A 38 19.74 6.86 -7.53
CA VAL A 38 19.85 5.63 -6.74
C VAL A 38 18.89 4.57 -7.27
N PHE A 39 17.67 4.95 -7.62
CA PHE A 39 16.68 4.02 -8.14
C PHE A 39 16.94 3.60 -9.60
N ASP A 40 17.70 4.38 -10.39
CA ASP A 40 18.24 3.94 -11.67
C ASP A 40 19.16 2.72 -11.49
N GLU A 41 20.03 2.75 -10.47
CA GLU A 41 20.89 1.60 -10.14
C GLU A 41 20.08 0.41 -9.57
N ILE A 42 19.06 0.66 -8.75
CA ILE A 42 18.13 -0.40 -8.32
C ILE A 42 17.42 -1.01 -9.52
N HIS A 43 16.95 -0.19 -10.48
CA HIS A 43 16.35 -0.68 -11.72
C HIS A 43 17.31 -1.57 -12.50
N ARG A 44 18.59 -1.20 -12.58
CA ARG A 44 19.61 -1.96 -13.29
C ARG A 44 19.82 -3.37 -12.69
N ILE A 45 19.90 -3.47 -11.35
CA ILE A 45 20.21 -4.73 -10.65
C ILE A 45 18.99 -5.60 -10.35
N LEU A 46 17.79 -5.03 -10.38
CA LEU A 46 16.56 -5.75 -10.12
C LEU A 46 16.24 -6.71 -11.27
N LYS A 47 15.80 -7.93 -10.96
CA LYS A 47 15.29 -8.88 -11.95
C LYS A 47 14.09 -8.30 -12.71
N PRO A 48 13.79 -8.76 -13.92
CA PRO A 48 12.56 -8.37 -14.64
C PRO A 48 11.27 -8.70 -13.86
N THR A 49 11.33 -9.71 -12.98
CA THR A 49 10.23 -10.11 -12.08
C THR A 49 10.18 -9.31 -10.80
N GLY A 50 11.14 -8.42 -10.58
CA GLY A 50 11.33 -7.75 -9.29
C GLY A 50 10.41 -6.56 -9.06
N SER A 51 10.25 -6.22 -7.78
CA SER A 51 9.44 -5.10 -7.28
C SER A 51 10.29 -4.13 -6.47
N CYS A 52 9.94 -2.85 -6.53
CA CYS A 52 10.55 -1.80 -5.72
C CYS A 52 9.47 -1.07 -4.89
N TRP A 53 9.65 -1.06 -3.57
CA TRP A 53 8.75 -0.42 -2.62
C TRP A 53 9.46 0.74 -1.94
N VAL A 54 8.86 1.92 -1.99
CA VAL A 54 9.47 3.15 -1.48
C VAL A 54 8.50 3.91 -0.58
N ASN A 55 8.83 3.99 0.71
CA ASN A 55 8.10 4.85 1.63
C ASN A 55 8.73 6.24 1.62
N ILE A 56 7.94 7.27 1.39
CA ILE A 56 8.40 8.66 1.37
C ILE A 56 7.33 9.61 1.91
N GLY A 57 7.73 10.47 2.83
CA GLY A 57 6.88 11.52 3.40
C GLY A 57 7.01 12.84 2.66
N ASP A 58 6.01 13.69 2.87
CA ASP A 58 5.99 15.05 2.35
C ASP A 58 6.40 16.07 3.43
N THR A 59 6.76 17.27 3.01
CA THR A 59 7.14 18.35 3.89
C THR A 59 6.57 19.69 3.41
N TYR A 60 6.67 20.71 4.26
CA TYR A 60 6.18 22.06 3.99
C TYR A 60 7.32 23.05 3.94
N ASP A 61 7.25 23.99 3.00
CA ASP A 61 8.03 25.23 2.99
C ASP A 61 7.10 26.44 2.94
N LYS A 62 7.27 27.38 3.87
CA LYS A 62 6.48 28.64 3.95
C LYS A 62 4.97 28.36 3.81
N LYS A 63 4.46 27.39 4.56
CA LYS A 63 3.05 26.92 4.56
C LYS A 63 2.58 26.19 3.29
N ARG A 64 3.42 25.99 2.29
CA ARG A 64 3.09 25.24 1.07
C ARG A 64 3.54 23.80 1.19
N LEU A 65 2.68 22.86 0.90
CA LEU A 65 3.04 21.45 0.74
C LEU A 65 3.91 21.30 -0.52
N LEU A 66 5.06 20.69 -0.40
CA LEU A 66 6.03 20.62 -1.49
C LEU A 66 5.74 19.52 -2.51
N GLN A 67 4.82 18.59 -2.19
CA GLN A 67 4.41 17.46 -3.05
C GLN A 67 5.60 16.57 -3.42
N VAL A 68 6.53 16.35 -2.47
CA VAL A 68 7.74 15.58 -2.70
C VAL A 68 7.42 14.15 -3.17
N PRO A 69 6.51 13.39 -2.52
CA PRO A 69 6.16 12.04 -2.96
C PRO A 69 5.63 12.00 -4.40
N SER A 70 4.72 12.91 -4.75
CA SER A 70 4.11 12.94 -6.10
C SER A 70 5.12 13.31 -7.19
N ARG A 71 6.06 14.21 -6.90
CA ARG A 71 7.14 14.55 -7.82
C ARG A 71 8.10 13.38 -8.02
N PHE A 72 8.43 12.67 -6.95
CA PHE A 72 9.25 11.47 -7.01
C PHE A 72 8.58 10.37 -7.82
N GLU A 73 7.31 10.08 -7.55
CA GLU A 73 6.52 9.09 -8.27
C GLU A 73 6.51 9.32 -9.78
N ILE A 74 6.21 10.57 -10.21
CA ILE A 74 6.22 10.95 -11.62
C ILE A 74 7.61 10.78 -12.24
N ALA A 75 8.66 11.26 -11.55
CA ALA A 75 10.03 11.15 -12.02
C ALA A 75 10.51 9.69 -12.15
N MET A 76 10.06 8.80 -11.28
CA MET A 76 10.31 7.36 -11.38
C MET A 76 9.63 6.76 -12.61
N CYS A 77 8.36 7.12 -12.87
CA CYS A 77 7.63 6.67 -14.05
C CYS A 77 8.28 7.16 -15.34
N ASP A 78 8.74 8.42 -15.40
CA ASP A 78 9.46 9.00 -16.56
C ASP A 78 10.78 8.26 -16.83
N ARG A 79 11.35 7.57 -15.84
CA ARG A 79 12.57 6.75 -15.93
C ARG A 79 12.33 5.27 -16.23
N GLY A 80 11.08 4.90 -16.59
CA GLY A 80 10.74 3.55 -17.03
C GLY A 80 10.26 2.61 -15.92
N TRP A 81 10.06 3.10 -14.69
CA TRP A 81 9.36 2.35 -13.69
C TRP A 81 7.86 2.33 -13.97
N HIS A 82 7.18 1.27 -13.56
CA HIS A 82 5.73 1.17 -13.65
C HIS A 82 5.13 1.15 -12.25
N LEU A 83 4.40 2.21 -11.88
CA LEU A 83 3.67 2.27 -10.62
C LEU A 83 2.50 1.28 -10.65
N ARG A 84 2.43 0.39 -9.66
CA ARG A 84 1.34 -0.57 -9.49
C ARG A 84 0.29 -0.10 -8.50
N ASN A 85 0.73 0.41 -7.36
CA ASN A 85 -0.14 1.02 -6.35
C ASN A 85 0.57 2.16 -5.63
N GLU A 86 -0.20 3.14 -5.22
CA GLU A 86 0.10 4.08 -4.15
C GLU A 86 -0.63 3.58 -2.89
N ILE A 87 0.12 3.18 -1.89
CA ILE A 87 -0.42 2.77 -0.60
C ILE A 87 -0.39 3.97 0.35
N ILE A 88 -1.49 4.24 1.00
CA ILE A 88 -1.56 5.25 2.06
C ILE A 88 -1.26 4.57 3.40
N TRP A 89 -0.08 4.80 3.94
CA TRP A 89 0.23 4.42 5.30
C TRP A 89 -0.35 5.43 6.27
N SER A 90 -1.50 5.12 6.85
CA SER A 90 -2.16 5.92 7.89
C SER A 90 -1.60 5.56 9.27
N LYS A 91 -1.20 6.59 10.01
CA LYS A 91 -0.63 6.47 11.36
C LYS A 91 -1.72 6.81 12.39
N PRO A 92 -2.27 5.83 13.13
CA PRO A 92 -3.30 6.11 14.13
C PRO A 92 -2.75 6.90 15.33
N ASN A 93 -1.43 6.93 15.53
CA ASN A 93 -0.71 7.63 16.60
C ASN A 93 0.27 8.69 16.04
N PRO A 94 -0.19 9.68 15.25
CA PRO A 94 0.71 10.68 14.66
C PRO A 94 1.33 11.56 15.75
N GLN A 95 2.52 12.10 15.47
CA GLN A 95 3.13 13.10 16.33
C GLN A 95 2.27 14.39 16.33
N PRO A 96 2.07 15.04 17.47
CA PRO A 96 1.37 16.31 17.55
C PRO A 96 2.03 17.37 16.67
N ILE A 97 1.22 18.15 15.95
CA ILE A 97 1.67 19.22 15.07
C ILE A 97 1.16 20.55 15.63
N SER A 98 2.01 21.57 15.67
CA SER A 98 1.65 22.90 16.20
C SER A 98 0.84 23.76 15.21
N SER A 99 0.67 23.34 13.97
CA SER A 99 -0.01 24.09 12.92
C SER A 99 -1.50 24.28 13.25
N LYS A 100 -2.00 25.52 13.12
CA LYS A 100 -3.40 25.91 13.40
C LYS A 100 -4.20 26.30 12.15
N ASP A 101 -3.56 26.31 10.98
CA ASP A 101 -4.13 26.84 9.74
C ASP A 101 -4.25 25.78 8.64
N ARG A 102 -4.13 24.50 8.99
CA ARG A 102 -4.35 23.35 8.09
C ARG A 102 -4.73 22.09 8.86
N PHE A 103 -5.22 21.09 8.16
CA PHE A 103 -5.41 19.75 8.72
C PHE A 103 -4.05 19.12 9.04
N TRP A 104 -4.03 18.33 10.10
CA TRP A 104 -2.84 17.60 10.49
C TRP A 104 -2.68 16.34 9.63
N GLY A 105 -1.51 16.21 9.01
CA GLY A 105 -1.18 15.01 8.25
C GLY A 105 -0.85 13.86 9.19
N ASN A 106 -1.47 12.71 8.97
CA ASN A 106 -1.24 11.49 9.73
C ASN A 106 -0.85 10.31 8.83
N HIS A 107 -0.43 10.57 7.61
CA HIS A 107 -0.10 9.52 6.66
C HIS A 107 1.17 9.83 5.88
N GLU A 108 1.75 8.79 5.33
CA GLU A 108 2.82 8.82 4.33
C GLU A 108 2.41 7.96 3.13
N LYS A 109 3.12 8.15 2.02
CA LYS A 109 2.90 7.39 0.79
C LYS A 109 3.92 6.25 0.70
N PHE A 110 3.45 5.07 0.35
CA PHE A 110 4.27 3.89 0.13
C PHE A 110 3.99 3.37 -1.27
N PHE A 111 4.91 3.62 -2.18
CA PHE A 111 4.78 3.33 -3.60
C PHE A 111 5.24 1.92 -3.93
N TRP A 112 4.46 1.21 -4.74
CA TRP A 112 4.85 -0.05 -5.32
C TRP A 112 5.13 0.11 -6.80
N PHE A 113 6.40 0.02 -7.17
CA PHE A 113 6.87 0.02 -8.55
C PHE A 113 7.30 -1.38 -8.99
N VAL A 114 7.17 -1.66 -10.30
CA VAL A 114 7.70 -2.85 -10.95
C VAL A 114 8.49 -2.45 -12.18
N LYS A 115 9.43 -3.33 -12.55
CA LYS A 115 10.27 -3.16 -13.73
C LYS A 115 9.55 -3.56 -15.04
N ASP A 116 8.73 -4.61 -14.98
CA ASP A 116 7.98 -5.12 -16.12
C ASP A 116 6.57 -5.55 -15.67
N VAL A 117 5.55 -4.86 -16.19
CA VAL A 117 4.13 -5.10 -15.82
C VAL A 117 3.61 -6.48 -16.25
N LYS A 118 4.33 -7.19 -17.10
CA LYS A 118 3.94 -8.53 -17.59
C LYS A 118 4.66 -9.66 -16.86
N LYS A 119 5.73 -9.36 -16.13
CA LYS A 119 6.62 -10.38 -15.55
C LYS A 119 6.78 -10.30 -14.04
N TYR A 120 6.36 -9.22 -13.39
CA TYR A 120 6.58 -9.06 -11.95
C TYR A 120 5.97 -10.20 -11.15
N TYR A 121 6.68 -10.62 -10.10
CA TYR A 121 6.19 -11.61 -9.15
C TYR A 121 5.19 -10.98 -8.19
N PHE A 122 4.04 -11.63 -8.01
CA PHE A 122 3.05 -11.24 -7.02
C PHE A 122 2.25 -12.43 -6.51
N ASN A 123 2.41 -12.75 -5.24
CA ASN A 123 1.64 -13.76 -4.52
C ASN A 123 0.49 -13.10 -3.75
N ARG A 124 -0.67 -12.98 -4.42
CA ARG A 124 -1.87 -12.39 -3.84
C ARG A 124 -2.35 -13.13 -2.59
N ASP A 125 -2.22 -14.45 -2.60
CA ASP A 125 -2.81 -15.30 -1.55
C ASP A 125 -2.10 -15.13 -0.21
N ALA A 126 -0.83 -14.70 -0.22
CA ALA A 126 -0.06 -14.40 0.99
C ALA A 126 -0.57 -13.18 1.78
N ILE A 127 -1.40 -12.33 1.16
CA ILE A 127 -1.89 -11.07 1.75
C ILE A 127 -3.42 -10.98 1.76
N LEU A 128 -4.11 -12.11 1.61
CA LEU A 128 -5.56 -12.13 1.73
C LEU A 128 -5.98 -11.87 3.18
N VAL A 129 -7.00 -11.05 3.35
CA VAL A 129 -7.57 -10.73 4.66
C VAL A 129 -9.02 -11.19 4.73
N PRO A 130 -9.54 -11.51 5.94
CA PRO A 130 -10.94 -11.86 6.11
C PRO A 130 -11.85 -10.74 5.58
N GLN A 131 -12.95 -11.11 4.95
CA GLN A 131 -14.01 -10.16 4.62
C GLN A 131 -14.65 -9.62 5.91
N ALA A 132 -15.03 -8.35 5.88
CA ALA A 132 -15.73 -7.74 7.01
C ALA A 132 -17.07 -8.47 7.29
N GLU A 133 -17.41 -8.63 8.56
CA GLU A 133 -18.64 -9.29 9.01
C GLU A 133 -19.89 -8.76 8.29
N ILE A 134 -20.01 -7.43 8.17
CA ILE A 134 -21.11 -6.80 7.47
C ILE A 134 -21.22 -7.23 6.00
N SER A 135 -20.09 -7.48 5.34
CA SER A 135 -20.06 -7.97 3.96
C SER A 135 -20.57 -9.39 3.88
N ILE A 136 -20.17 -10.25 4.81
CA ILE A 136 -20.64 -11.63 4.90
C ILE A 136 -22.13 -11.65 5.22
N ARG A 137 -22.61 -10.88 6.20
CA ARG A 137 -24.04 -10.77 6.54
C ARG A 137 -24.89 -10.28 5.37
N ARG A 138 -24.38 -9.39 4.52
CA ARG A 138 -25.06 -8.97 3.29
C ARG A 138 -25.26 -10.09 2.27
N MET A 139 -24.38 -11.10 2.26
CA MET A 139 -24.57 -12.29 1.40
C MET A 139 -25.81 -13.10 1.77
N PHE A 140 -26.25 -13.03 3.03
CA PHE A 140 -27.43 -13.74 3.54
C PHE A 140 -28.70 -12.88 3.56
N SER A 141 -28.62 -11.58 3.27
CA SER A 141 -29.76 -10.65 3.33
C SER A 141 -30.67 -10.79 2.11
N LYS A 142 -31.92 -11.21 2.33
CA LYS A 142 -32.96 -11.29 1.28
C LYS A 142 -33.35 -9.91 0.72
N ASN A 143 -33.25 -8.84 1.52
CA ASN A 143 -33.64 -7.48 1.10
C ASN A 143 -32.77 -6.89 -0.02
N ASN A 144 -31.58 -7.40 -0.23
CA ASN A 144 -30.74 -6.97 -1.35
C ASN A 144 -31.17 -7.59 -2.69
N MET A 145 -31.88 -8.72 -2.68
CA MET A 145 -32.38 -9.32 -3.91
C MET A 145 -33.62 -8.61 -4.47
N GLU A 146 -34.53 -8.15 -3.60
CA GLU A 146 -35.76 -7.46 -4.04
C GLU A 146 -35.50 -6.02 -4.48
N LYS A 147 -34.70 -5.24 -3.73
CA LYS A 147 -34.35 -3.86 -4.09
C LYS A 147 -33.53 -3.75 -5.38
N ARG A 148 -32.74 -4.79 -5.75
CA ARG A 148 -32.01 -4.81 -7.01
C ARG A 148 -32.88 -5.12 -8.22
N LYS A 149 -34.01 -5.81 -8.06
CA LYS A 149 -34.98 -6.02 -9.14
C LYS A 149 -35.63 -4.70 -9.55
N ASP A 150 -35.93 -3.84 -8.58
CA ASP A 150 -36.55 -2.54 -8.84
C ASP A 150 -35.56 -1.53 -9.47
N PHE A 151 -34.26 -1.61 -9.08
CA PHE A 151 -33.23 -0.71 -9.61
C PHE A 151 -32.86 -1.01 -11.07
N ASN A 152 -32.87 -2.28 -11.47
CA ASN A 152 -32.55 -2.71 -12.85
C ASN A 152 -33.68 -2.44 -13.86
N ALA A 153 -34.86 -2.02 -13.41
CA ALA A 153 -36.00 -1.71 -14.29
C ALA A 153 -35.99 -0.27 -14.80
N SER A 154 -35.23 0.65 -14.20
CA SER A 154 -35.28 2.08 -14.47
C SER A 154 -34.18 2.67 -15.34
N ASP A 155 -33.01 2.00 -15.51
CA ASP A 155 -31.88 2.58 -16.23
C ASP A 155 -31.40 1.69 -17.38
N LYS A 156 -31.76 2.08 -18.60
CA LYS A 156 -31.35 1.39 -19.84
C LYS A 156 -29.96 1.73 -20.37
N GLU A 157 -29.20 2.58 -19.71
CA GLU A 157 -27.86 2.96 -20.16
C GLU A 157 -26.89 3.03 -18.97
N GLY A 158 -26.08 2.00 -18.75
CA GLY A 158 -24.95 2.05 -17.83
C GLY A 158 -24.73 0.75 -17.05
N PHE A 159 -23.65 0.06 -17.34
CA PHE A 159 -22.99 -1.00 -16.59
C PHE A 159 -23.89 -1.93 -15.76
N ALA A 160 -24.75 -2.65 -16.41
CA ALA A 160 -25.50 -3.76 -15.80
C ALA A 160 -24.56 -4.94 -15.56
N ILE A 161 -23.92 -5.00 -14.39
CA ILE A 161 -23.42 -6.28 -13.87
C ILE A 161 -24.66 -7.14 -13.65
N SER A 162 -24.82 -8.17 -14.47
CA SER A 162 -26.02 -9.02 -14.45
C SER A 162 -26.23 -9.56 -13.04
N SER A 163 -27.34 -9.20 -12.40
CA SER A 163 -27.75 -9.61 -11.06
C SER A 163 -27.74 -11.14 -10.89
N ASN A 164 -28.08 -11.86 -11.93
CA ASN A 164 -28.11 -13.34 -11.94
C ASN A 164 -26.75 -14.02 -11.75
N SER A 165 -25.64 -13.41 -12.16
CA SER A 165 -24.30 -14.01 -11.99
C SER A 165 -23.78 -13.83 -10.56
N GLN A 166 -24.05 -12.72 -9.92
CA GLN A 166 -23.62 -12.48 -8.54
C GLN A 166 -24.45 -13.28 -7.53
N ASP A 167 -25.75 -13.41 -7.74
CA ASP A 167 -26.62 -14.20 -6.85
C ASP A 167 -26.28 -15.68 -6.89
N LYS A 168 -25.97 -16.22 -8.07
CA LYS A 168 -25.47 -17.59 -8.23
C LYS A 168 -24.10 -17.77 -7.61
N HIS A 169 -23.21 -16.78 -7.74
CA HIS A 169 -21.88 -16.79 -7.12
C HIS A 169 -21.99 -16.81 -5.59
N TYR A 170 -22.81 -15.94 -4.99
CA TYR A 170 -23.02 -15.92 -3.54
C TYR A 170 -23.74 -17.18 -3.02
N ALA A 171 -24.67 -17.74 -3.78
CA ALA A 171 -25.32 -19.01 -3.40
C ALA A 171 -24.31 -20.16 -3.37
N ARG A 172 -23.48 -20.26 -4.40
CA ARG A 172 -22.41 -21.26 -4.48
C ARG A 172 -21.38 -21.09 -3.37
N MET A 173 -20.94 -19.86 -3.09
CA MET A 173 -20.02 -19.58 -1.97
C MET A 173 -20.59 -20.02 -0.62
N ARG A 174 -21.88 -19.78 -0.36
CA ARG A 174 -22.54 -20.21 0.89
C ARG A 174 -22.54 -21.74 1.03
N GLU A 175 -22.85 -22.43 -0.05
CA GLU A 175 -22.87 -23.89 -0.10
C GLU A 175 -21.48 -24.49 0.08
N GLU A 176 -20.49 -23.98 -0.64
CA GLU A 176 -19.09 -24.43 -0.55
C GLU A 176 -18.45 -24.14 0.82
N MET A 177 -18.82 -23.06 1.48
CA MET A 177 -18.29 -22.68 2.79
C MET A 177 -19.03 -23.31 3.95
N GLY A 178 -20.24 -23.85 3.75
CA GLY A 178 -21.08 -24.38 4.80
C GLY A 178 -21.37 -23.34 5.91
N ILE A 179 -21.57 -22.08 5.52
CA ILE A 179 -21.81 -20.97 6.47
C ILE A 179 -23.32 -20.78 6.61
N ASP A 180 -23.82 -20.89 7.83
CA ASP A 180 -25.21 -20.61 8.16
C ASP A 180 -25.48 -19.11 8.33
N LYS A 181 -26.76 -18.73 8.18
CA LYS A 181 -27.22 -17.34 8.35
C LYS A 181 -26.89 -16.76 9.74
N GLU A 182 -26.87 -17.62 10.77
CA GLU A 182 -26.55 -17.29 12.16
C GLU A 182 -25.13 -17.74 12.52
N PHE A 183 -24.13 -17.21 11.82
CA PHE A 183 -22.73 -17.53 12.08
C PHE A 183 -22.14 -16.62 13.16
N ASN A 184 -21.17 -17.16 13.94
CA ASN A 184 -20.28 -16.37 14.79
C ASN A 184 -19.04 -15.96 13.97
N TYR A 185 -18.82 -14.65 13.81
CA TYR A 185 -17.77 -14.14 12.95
C TYR A 185 -16.36 -14.50 13.47
N GLU A 186 -16.13 -14.46 14.78
CA GLU A 186 -14.83 -14.83 15.35
C GLU A 186 -14.51 -16.33 15.17
N GLU A 187 -15.52 -17.17 15.36
CA GLU A 187 -15.37 -18.61 15.11
C GLU A 187 -15.14 -18.91 13.65
N LEU A 188 -15.80 -18.16 12.75
CA LEU A 188 -15.61 -18.28 11.31
C LEU A 188 -14.17 -17.94 10.91
N ILE A 189 -13.58 -16.90 11.49
CA ILE A 189 -12.16 -16.54 11.28
C ILE A 189 -11.26 -17.66 11.83
N LYS A 190 -11.46 -18.07 13.10
CA LYS A 190 -10.63 -19.10 13.76
C LYS A 190 -10.65 -20.45 13.04
N SER A 191 -11.77 -20.80 12.44
CA SER A 191 -11.92 -22.06 11.67
C SER A 191 -11.27 -22.00 10.29
N GLY A 192 -10.78 -20.85 9.83
CA GLY A 192 -10.24 -20.65 8.47
C GLY A 192 -11.31 -20.68 7.36
N LYS A 193 -12.59 -20.73 7.70
CA LYS A 193 -13.70 -20.77 6.74
C LYS A 193 -14.20 -19.37 6.34
N CYS A 194 -13.66 -18.30 6.97
CA CYS A 194 -14.04 -16.95 6.63
C CYS A 194 -13.65 -16.63 5.18
N PRO A 195 -14.59 -16.12 4.36
CA PRO A 195 -14.24 -15.63 3.04
C PRO A 195 -13.15 -14.57 3.12
N THR A 196 -12.21 -14.62 2.21
CA THR A 196 -11.12 -13.67 2.14
C THR A 196 -11.28 -12.70 0.96
N ARG A 197 -10.60 -11.57 1.04
CA ARG A 197 -10.49 -10.59 -0.02
C ARG A 197 -9.05 -10.08 -0.12
N PRO A 198 -8.65 -9.50 -1.27
CA PRO A 198 -7.41 -8.75 -1.33
C PRO A 198 -7.40 -7.59 -0.32
N GLU A 199 -6.22 -7.27 0.17
CA GLU A 199 -6.03 -6.09 1.02
C GLU A 199 -6.32 -4.79 0.24
N PHE A 200 -6.76 -3.76 0.95
CA PHE A 200 -6.91 -2.42 0.39
C PHE A 200 -5.58 -1.66 0.39
N ASP A 201 -5.54 -0.55 -0.31
CA ASP A 201 -4.37 0.33 -0.45
C ASP A 201 -4.26 1.40 0.65
N THR A 202 -5.06 1.29 1.71
CA THR A 202 -4.95 2.15 2.90
C THR A 202 -4.66 1.28 4.11
N TRP A 203 -3.45 1.43 4.67
CA TRP A 203 -2.96 0.61 5.77
C TRP A 203 -2.86 1.42 7.06
N ASN A 204 -3.53 0.96 8.11
CA ASN A 204 -3.47 1.54 9.45
C ASN A 204 -2.39 0.82 10.26
N VAL A 205 -1.17 1.35 10.25
CA VAL A 205 -0.03 0.79 10.98
C VAL A 205 0.52 1.87 11.92
N PRO A 206 0.58 1.60 13.23
CA PRO A 206 1.11 2.59 14.18
C PRO A 206 2.60 2.81 13.96
N SER A 207 3.04 4.07 14.12
CA SER A 207 4.47 4.37 14.18
C SER A 207 5.09 3.77 15.44
N VAL A 208 6.29 3.26 15.33
CA VAL A 208 7.07 2.72 16.45
C VAL A 208 8.16 3.70 16.89
N THR A 209 8.47 3.68 18.19
CA THR A 209 9.60 4.42 18.72
C THR A 209 10.81 3.49 18.78
N TYR A 210 11.87 3.85 18.07
CA TYR A 210 13.13 3.12 18.12
C TYR A 210 14.06 3.74 19.15
N LYS A 211 14.64 2.91 20.04
CA LYS A 211 15.52 3.37 21.13
C LYS A 211 17.00 3.43 20.73
N GLY A 212 17.36 3.06 19.51
CA GLY A 212 18.72 3.08 18.99
C GLY A 212 19.15 4.45 18.43
N ALA A 213 20.32 4.49 17.82
CA ALA A 213 20.91 5.71 17.23
C ALA A 213 20.18 6.21 15.95
N HIS A 214 19.13 5.53 15.50
CA HIS A 214 18.36 5.88 14.30
C HIS A 214 17.02 6.51 14.69
N PHE A 215 16.74 7.70 14.15
CA PHE A 215 15.58 8.51 14.58
C PHE A 215 14.32 8.35 13.73
N ALA A 216 14.36 7.56 12.64
CA ALA A 216 13.22 7.38 11.74
C ALA A 216 13.24 6.00 11.11
N VAL A 217 12.65 5.04 11.80
CA VAL A 217 12.43 3.70 11.29
C VAL A 217 10.95 3.51 11.01
N TYR A 218 10.62 2.85 9.91
CA TYR A 218 9.25 2.38 9.68
C TYR A 218 9.01 1.09 10.48
N PRO A 219 7.77 0.80 10.91
CA PRO A 219 7.46 -0.42 11.62
C PRO A 219 7.64 -1.66 10.72
N PRO A 220 8.14 -2.80 11.24
CA PRO A 220 8.26 -4.04 10.47
C PRO A 220 6.96 -4.48 9.81
N GLU A 221 5.83 -4.25 10.45
CA GLU A 221 4.49 -4.58 9.96
C GLU A 221 4.15 -3.88 8.63
N LEU A 222 4.78 -2.73 8.36
CA LEU A 222 4.57 -1.99 7.11
C LEU A 222 5.18 -2.74 5.91
N ILE A 223 6.30 -3.43 6.09
CA ILE A 223 7.03 -4.10 5.01
C ILE A 223 6.71 -5.59 4.91
N GLU A 224 6.05 -6.17 5.89
CA GLU A 224 5.70 -7.60 5.90
C GLU A 224 4.87 -8.01 4.68
N LYS A 225 3.77 -7.30 4.42
CA LYS A 225 2.91 -7.59 3.25
C LYS A 225 3.64 -7.43 1.91
N PRO A 226 4.40 -6.36 1.66
CA PRO A 226 5.27 -6.25 0.50
C PRO A 226 6.21 -7.44 0.32
N ILE A 227 6.91 -7.85 1.38
CA ILE A 227 7.86 -8.96 1.30
C ILE A 227 7.14 -10.27 0.99
N LEU A 228 6.07 -10.60 1.72
CA LEU A 228 5.31 -11.84 1.52
C LEU A 228 4.68 -11.94 0.13
N SER A 229 4.24 -10.79 -0.43
CA SER A 229 3.56 -10.79 -1.73
C SER A 229 4.48 -10.59 -2.93
N CYS A 230 5.57 -9.84 -2.79
CA CYS A 230 6.38 -9.39 -3.92
C CYS A 230 7.80 -9.97 -3.94
N CYS A 231 8.22 -10.70 -2.91
CA CYS A 231 9.48 -11.42 -2.91
C CYS A 231 9.22 -12.94 -2.95
N PRO A 232 9.77 -13.71 -3.90
CA PRO A 232 9.67 -15.15 -3.86
C PRO A 232 10.38 -15.72 -2.63
N GLU A 233 10.00 -16.91 -2.21
CA GLU A 233 10.68 -17.61 -1.13
C GLU A 233 12.17 -17.73 -1.42
N GLN A 234 13.02 -17.46 -0.43
CA GLN A 234 14.49 -17.38 -0.55
C GLN A 234 14.99 -16.29 -1.54
N GLY A 235 14.12 -15.34 -1.93
CA GLY A 235 14.52 -14.21 -2.75
C GLY A 235 15.40 -13.22 -2.00
N ILE A 236 16.14 -12.40 -2.75
CA ILE A 236 17.05 -11.39 -2.22
C ILE A 236 16.35 -10.04 -2.17
N VAL A 237 16.23 -9.48 -0.95
CA VAL A 237 15.72 -8.12 -0.70
C VAL A 237 16.89 -7.18 -0.47
N ILE A 238 16.85 -5.99 -1.04
CA ILE A 238 17.83 -4.91 -0.82
C ILE A 238 17.16 -3.67 -0.24
N ASP A 239 17.83 -3.01 0.68
CA ASP A 239 17.51 -1.66 1.15
C ASP A 239 18.77 -0.78 1.01
N PRO A 240 18.81 0.17 0.04
CA PRO A 240 19.96 1.05 -0.15
C PRO A 240 20.09 2.13 0.94
N PHE A 241 19.08 2.29 1.79
CA PHE A 241 19.04 3.26 2.88
C PHE A 241 18.75 2.59 4.24
N MET A 242 19.26 1.39 4.44
CA MET A 242 18.93 0.47 5.53
C MET A 242 19.10 1.07 6.95
N GLY A 243 19.92 2.10 7.10
CA GLY A 243 20.10 2.77 8.40
C GLY A 243 20.74 1.87 9.44
N SER A 244 19.98 1.48 10.46
CA SER A 244 20.46 0.61 11.55
C SER A 244 20.43 -0.88 11.24
N GLY A 245 19.86 -1.26 10.12
CA GLY A 245 19.74 -2.66 9.68
C GLY A 245 18.51 -3.36 10.20
#